data_2ddfd53f564840ce9e20a2c1701e4df3
#
_entry.id   2ddfd53f564840ce9e20a2c1701e4df3
#
_cell.length_a   1.000
_cell.length_b   1.000
_cell.length_c   1.000
_cell.angle_alpha   90.00
_cell.angle_beta   90.00
_cell.angle_gamma   90.00
#
_symmetry.space_group_name_H-M   'P 1'
#
loop_
_entity.id
_entity.type
_entity.pdbx_description
1 polymer ?
#
loop_
_entity_poly.entity_id
_entity_poly.type
_entity_poly.pdbx_seq_one_letter_code
_entity_poly.pdbx_strand_id
1 'polypeptide(L)'
;MQKQEKIIEMFNQIAPTYDKANRILSFGVDVSWRKKACKRVLELCEENTLNIVDVACGTGDMIEIWQESVQKAHKNIKHIRGIDPSSQMLKEARKKFKNVEFIEAGAQDLPLESESVDILSISYGIRNVVERQRALGEFARVLKKGGILLVLEFAKRERGGFIAFFRDFYLKNILPSLGGFISKNKEAYAYLPNSIEEFLSKEEFSTELQSVGFKNVDFKSFSFGVSSMFIARKNDR
;
A
#
# COMPACT_ATOMS: atom_id res chain seq x y z
N MET A 1 13.77 12.43 10.74
CA MET A 1 13.26 11.74 11.95
C MET A 1 11.92 12.32 12.41
N GLN A 2 11.82 13.59 12.82
CA GLN A 2 10.56 14.14 13.37
C GLN A 2 9.28 14.00 12.48
N LYS A 3 9.39 14.11 11.11
CA LYS A 3 8.21 13.99 10.24
C LYS A 3 7.68 12.54 10.22
N GLN A 4 8.57 11.55 10.11
CA GLN A 4 8.18 10.13 10.07
C GLN A 4 7.56 9.70 11.40
N GLU A 5 8.13 10.11 12.53
CA GLU A 5 7.63 9.80 13.88
C GLU A 5 6.20 10.34 14.08
N LYS A 6 5.93 11.58 13.66
CA LYS A 6 4.58 12.18 13.71
C LYS A 6 3.55 11.39 12.89
N ILE A 7 3.96 10.93 11.71
CA ILE A 7 3.10 10.10 10.85
C ILE A 7 2.77 8.77 11.54
N ILE A 8 3.77 8.10 12.12
CA ILE A 8 3.59 6.83 12.84
C ILE A 8 2.66 7.04 14.03
N GLU A 9 2.88 8.09 14.82
CA GLU A 9 2.05 8.39 15.99
C GLU A 9 0.58 8.66 15.59
N MET A 10 0.36 9.40 14.51
CA MET A 10 -0.98 9.62 13.96
C MET A 10 -1.67 8.27 13.63
N PHE A 11 -0.96 7.34 12.97
CA PHE A 11 -1.50 6.02 12.65
C PHE A 11 -1.73 5.17 13.91
N ASN A 12 -0.86 5.25 14.92
CA ASN A 12 -1.08 4.62 16.22
C ASN A 12 -2.41 5.05 16.85
N GLN A 13 -2.73 6.33 16.81
CA GLN A 13 -3.94 6.89 17.42
C GLN A 13 -5.23 6.42 16.72
N ILE A 14 -5.22 6.27 15.38
CA ILE A 14 -6.41 5.89 14.62
C ILE A 14 -6.58 4.38 14.44
N ALA A 15 -5.59 3.57 14.78
CA ALA A 15 -5.59 2.12 14.55
C ALA A 15 -6.88 1.41 14.97
N PRO A 16 -7.50 1.68 16.17
CA PRO A 16 -8.71 0.98 16.59
C PRO A 16 -9.94 1.21 15.71
N THR A 17 -9.97 2.30 14.95
CA THR A 17 -11.13 2.68 14.12
C THR A 17 -10.80 2.67 12.62
N TYR A 18 -9.57 2.38 12.27
CA TYR A 18 -9.01 2.53 10.92
C TYR A 18 -9.81 1.77 9.86
N ASP A 19 -10.06 0.49 10.06
CA ASP A 19 -10.78 -0.34 9.08
C ASP A 19 -12.20 0.15 8.86
N LYS A 20 -12.91 0.43 9.96
CA LYS A 20 -14.29 0.92 9.89
C LYS A 20 -14.36 2.25 9.13
N ALA A 21 -13.46 3.16 9.43
CA ALA A 21 -13.40 4.44 8.75
C ALA A 21 -13.11 4.27 7.25
N ASN A 22 -12.13 3.45 6.89
CA ASN A 22 -11.78 3.18 5.48
C ASN A 22 -12.96 2.54 4.72
N ARG A 23 -13.66 1.56 5.31
CA ARG A 23 -14.83 0.94 4.66
C ARG A 23 -15.95 1.93 4.41
N ILE A 24 -16.25 2.81 5.38
CA ILE A 24 -17.28 3.83 5.22
C ILE A 24 -16.85 4.86 4.17
N LEU A 25 -15.64 5.38 4.27
CA LEU A 25 -15.13 6.43 3.38
C LEU A 25 -14.91 5.95 1.94
N SER A 26 -14.57 4.70 1.74
CA SER A 26 -14.41 4.12 0.40
C SER A 26 -15.71 3.52 -0.14
N PHE A 27 -16.79 3.47 0.64
CA PHE A 27 -17.98 2.67 0.31
C PHE A 27 -17.64 1.20 -0.01
N GLY A 28 -16.54 0.68 0.56
CA GLY A 28 -16.05 -0.68 0.35
C GLY A 28 -15.40 -0.95 -1.01
N VAL A 29 -15.30 0.03 -1.91
CA VAL A 29 -14.70 -0.18 -3.24
C VAL A 29 -13.19 -0.42 -3.18
N ASP A 30 -12.51 0.00 -2.12
CA ASP A 30 -11.09 -0.25 -1.86
C ASP A 30 -10.76 -1.75 -1.81
N VAL A 31 -11.66 -2.59 -1.32
CA VAL A 31 -11.54 -4.06 -1.36
C VAL A 31 -11.50 -4.57 -2.80
N SER A 32 -12.37 -4.02 -3.66
CA SER A 32 -12.41 -4.39 -5.08
C SER A 32 -11.11 -4.00 -5.80
N TRP A 33 -10.53 -2.83 -5.48
CA TRP A 33 -9.25 -2.41 -6.06
C TRP A 33 -8.12 -3.36 -5.67
N ARG A 34 -8.00 -3.71 -4.38
CA ARG A 34 -7.01 -4.67 -3.88
C ARG A 34 -7.17 -6.05 -4.53
N LYS A 35 -8.41 -6.59 -4.60
CA LYS A 35 -8.68 -7.88 -5.25
C LYS A 35 -8.27 -7.89 -6.73
N LYS A 36 -8.59 -6.83 -7.46
CA LYS A 36 -8.18 -6.69 -8.88
C LYS A 36 -6.66 -6.61 -9.03
N ALA A 37 -6.00 -5.89 -8.12
CA ALA A 37 -4.55 -5.75 -8.14
C ALA A 37 -3.85 -7.08 -7.82
N CYS A 38 -4.24 -7.77 -6.75
CA CYS A 38 -3.67 -9.08 -6.40
C CYS A 38 -3.89 -10.10 -7.53
N LYS A 39 -5.11 -10.17 -8.10
CA LYS A 39 -5.39 -11.03 -9.23
C LYS A 39 -4.42 -10.74 -10.40
N ARG A 40 -4.23 -9.48 -10.75
CA ARG A 40 -3.34 -9.10 -11.85
C ARG A 40 -1.89 -9.48 -11.60
N VAL A 41 -1.39 -9.32 -10.37
CA VAL A 41 -0.05 -9.77 -9.99
C VAL A 41 0.08 -11.29 -10.13
N LEU A 42 -0.90 -12.05 -9.67
CA LEU A 42 -0.87 -13.52 -9.75
C LEU A 42 -0.94 -14.05 -11.19
N GLU A 43 -1.58 -13.32 -12.10
CA GLU A 43 -1.56 -13.60 -13.55
C GLU A 43 -0.17 -13.39 -14.17
N LEU A 44 0.61 -12.48 -13.61
CA LEU A 44 1.98 -12.15 -14.07
C LEU A 44 3.05 -13.01 -13.38
N CYS A 45 2.71 -13.66 -12.27
CA CYS A 45 3.64 -14.45 -11.48
C CYS A 45 3.63 -15.91 -11.95
N GLU A 46 4.79 -16.40 -12.37
CA GLU A 46 4.94 -17.78 -12.85
C GLU A 46 5.02 -18.79 -11.70
N GLU A 47 5.55 -18.37 -10.55
CA GLU A 47 5.75 -19.21 -9.39
C GLU A 47 4.44 -19.74 -8.80
N ASN A 48 4.43 -21.03 -8.43
CA ASN A 48 3.27 -21.67 -7.81
C ASN A 48 3.28 -21.61 -6.29
N THR A 49 4.45 -21.40 -5.67
CA THR A 49 4.61 -21.29 -4.22
C THR A 49 5.34 -20.00 -3.88
N LEU A 50 4.70 -19.14 -3.09
CA LEU A 50 5.02 -17.74 -2.97
C LEU A 50 5.45 -17.35 -1.55
N ASN A 51 6.51 -16.56 -1.47
CA ASN A 51 6.85 -15.75 -0.31
C ASN A 51 6.31 -14.33 -0.56
N ILE A 52 5.32 -13.91 0.22
CA ILE A 52 4.63 -12.62 0.06
C ILE A 52 4.94 -11.74 1.26
N VAL A 53 5.26 -10.48 1.01
CA VAL A 53 5.45 -9.47 2.05
C VAL A 53 4.56 -8.27 1.74
N ASP A 54 3.79 -7.83 2.74
CA ASP A 54 3.03 -6.58 2.67
C ASP A 54 3.69 -5.54 3.59
N VAL A 55 4.19 -4.47 3.01
CA VAL A 55 4.89 -3.37 3.71
C VAL A 55 3.91 -2.23 3.94
N ALA A 56 4.03 -1.55 5.09
CA ALA A 56 3.01 -0.66 5.62
C ALA A 56 1.64 -1.37 5.66
N CYS A 57 1.65 -2.58 6.21
CA CYS A 57 0.51 -3.50 6.16
C CYS A 57 -0.68 -3.03 7.01
N GLY A 58 -0.48 -2.08 7.92
CA GLY A 58 -1.49 -1.56 8.82
C GLY A 58 -2.15 -2.69 9.62
N THR A 59 -3.45 -2.74 9.56
CA THR A 59 -4.28 -3.75 10.23
C THR A 59 -4.43 -5.08 9.46
N GLY A 60 -3.72 -5.23 8.30
CA GLY A 60 -3.63 -6.49 7.55
C GLY A 60 -4.67 -6.68 6.43
N ASP A 61 -5.32 -5.62 5.95
CA ASP A 61 -6.30 -5.73 4.86
C ASP A 61 -5.74 -6.41 3.58
N MET A 62 -4.49 -6.09 3.20
CA MET A 62 -3.86 -6.74 2.05
C MET A 62 -3.51 -8.20 2.32
N ILE A 63 -3.15 -8.54 3.56
CA ILE A 63 -2.88 -9.93 3.96
C ILE A 63 -4.09 -10.83 3.70
N GLU A 64 -5.30 -10.39 4.11
CA GLU A 64 -6.55 -11.10 3.84
C GLU A 64 -6.78 -11.29 2.34
N ILE A 65 -6.62 -10.21 1.57
CA ILE A 65 -6.82 -10.22 0.12
C ILE A 65 -5.80 -11.13 -0.59
N TRP A 66 -4.54 -11.14 -0.14
CA TRP A 66 -3.53 -12.06 -0.68
C TRP A 66 -3.90 -13.52 -0.42
N GLN A 67 -4.29 -13.88 0.82
CA GLN A 67 -4.70 -15.25 1.16
C GLN A 67 -5.87 -15.72 0.28
N GLU A 68 -6.92 -14.89 0.15
CA GLU A 68 -8.06 -15.21 -0.72
C GLU A 68 -7.67 -15.32 -2.20
N SER A 69 -6.82 -14.40 -2.69
CA SER A 69 -6.47 -14.32 -4.10
C SER A 69 -5.58 -15.48 -4.54
N VAL A 70 -4.60 -15.85 -3.71
CA VAL A 70 -3.71 -16.99 -3.96
C VAL A 70 -4.49 -18.29 -4.00
N GLN A 71 -5.43 -18.49 -3.05
CA GLN A 71 -6.30 -19.65 -3.03
C GLN A 71 -7.16 -19.74 -4.31
N LYS A 72 -7.74 -18.62 -4.77
CA LYS A 72 -8.54 -18.57 -6.01
C LYS A 72 -7.70 -18.81 -7.27
N ALA A 73 -6.42 -18.47 -7.23
CA ALA A 73 -5.48 -18.71 -8.33
C ALA A 73 -4.88 -20.13 -8.32
N HIS A 74 -5.29 -20.98 -7.38
CA HIS A 74 -4.75 -22.34 -7.17
C HIS A 74 -3.23 -22.35 -6.98
N LYS A 75 -2.67 -21.30 -6.34
CA LYS A 75 -1.27 -21.20 -5.93
C LYS A 75 -1.14 -21.43 -4.42
N ASN A 76 0.10 -21.54 -3.92
CA ASN A 76 0.40 -21.78 -2.52
C ASN A 76 1.15 -20.60 -1.91
N ILE A 77 0.88 -20.32 -0.63
CA ILE A 77 1.68 -19.40 0.18
C ILE A 77 2.65 -20.23 1.01
N LYS A 78 3.97 -20.01 0.79
CA LYS A 78 5.01 -20.58 1.66
C LYS A 78 5.13 -19.76 2.94
N HIS A 79 5.29 -18.44 2.76
CA HIS A 79 5.30 -17.47 3.84
C HIS A 79 4.54 -16.23 3.43
N ILE A 80 3.77 -15.66 4.36
CA ILE A 80 3.16 -14.33 4.23
C ILE A 80 3.49 -13.53 5.48
N ARG A 81 3.99 -12.31 5.29
CA ARG A 81 4.42 -11.42 6.38
C ARG A 81 3.85 -10.04 6.19
N GLY A 82 3.50 -9.40 7.31
CA GLY A 82 3.16 -7.97 7.36
C GLY A 82 4.26 -7.18 8.05
N ILE A 83 4.66 -6.05 7.48
CA ILE A 83 5.65 -5.13 8.07
C ILE A 83 5.02 -3.75 8.18
N ASP A 84 5.04 -3.17 9.37
CA ASP A 84 4.52 -1.82 9.61
C ASP A 84 5.27 -1.15 10.76
N PRO A 85 5.59 0.16 10.70
CA PRO A 85 6.24 0.85 11.80
C PRO A 85 5.29 1.20 12.96
N SER A 86 3.97 1.07 12.79
CA SER A 86 2.98 1.36 13.83
C SER A 86 2.68 0.13 14.66
N SER A 87 3.13 0.13 15.92
CA SER A 87 2.87 -0.96 16.87
C SER A 87 1.37 -1.19 17.12
N GLN A 88 0.55 -0.12 17.10
CA GLN A 88 -0.90 -0.23 17.32
C GLN A 88 -1.62 -0.82 16.10
N MET A 89 -1.19 -0.49 14.89
CA MET A 89 -1.69 -1.14 13.66
C MET A 89 -1.40 -2.65 13.71
N LEU A 90 -0.15 -3.03 14.01
CA LEU A 90 0.23 -4.44 14.15
C LEU A 90 -0.52 -5.15 15.27
N LYS A 91 -0.84 -4.47 16.36
CA LYS A 91 -1.68 -5.02 17.43
C LYS A 91 -3.06 -5.41 16.93
N GLU A 92 -3.70 -4.56 16.11
CA GLU A 92 -4.99 -4.86 15.48
C GLU A 92 -4.85 -6.00 14.44
N ALA A 93 -3.80 -5.99 13.62
CA ALA A 93 -3.52 -7.06 12.67
C ALA A 93 -3.36 -8.44 13.35
N ARG A 94 -2.59 -8.52 14.43
CA ARG A 94 -2.38 -9.76 15.22
C ARG A 94 -3.67 -10.30 15.87
N LYS A 95 -4.69 -9.45 16.10
CA LYS A 95 -5.99 -9.93 16.56
C LYS A 95 -6.74 -10.71 15.48
N LYS A 96 -6.61 -10.28 14.21
CA LYS A 96 -7.27 -10.89 13.05
C LYS A 96 -6.55 -12.14 12.55
N PHE A 97 -5.21 -12.10 12.50
CA PHE A 97 -4.39 -13.11 11.83
C PHE A 97 -3.42 -13.78 12.81
N LYS A 98 -3.82 -14.91 13.39
CA LYS A 98 -3.00 -15.63 14.42
C LYS A 98 -1.79 -16.36 13.85
N ASN A 99 -1.84 -16.72 12.56
CA ASN A 99 -0.81 -17.51 11.88
C ASN A 99 0.02 -16.70 10.87
N VAL A 100 -0.01 -15.37 10.97
CA VAL A 100 0.78 -14.46 10.14
C VAL A 100 1.86 -13.80 10.99
N GLU A 101 3.07 -13.76 10.47
CA GLU A 101 4.19 -13.05 11.10
C GLU A 101 4.05 -11.55 10.84
N PHE A 102 4.03 -10.75 11.90
CA PHE A 102 4.00 -9.29 11.84
C PHE A 102 5.23 -8.70 12.50
N ILE A 103 5.98 -7.89 11.74
CA ILE A 103 7.26 -7.31 12.15
C ILE A 103 7.12 -5.79 12.24
N GLU A 104 7.55 -5.20 13.36
CA GLU A 104 7.57 -3.76 13.54
C GLU A 104 8.86 -3.20 12.94
N ALA A 105 8.75 -2.61 11.73
CA ALA A 105 9.87 -2.00 11.02
C ALA A 105 9.39 -0.97 9.99
N GLY A 106 10.26 -0.03 9.65
CA GLY A 106 10.03 0.94 8.58
C GLY A 106 10.34 0.37 7.19
N ALA A 107 9.67 0.89 6.18
CA ALA A 107 9.86 0.47 4.79
C ALA A 107 11.30 0.69 4.26
N GLN A 108 12.03 1.64 4.85
CA GLN A 108 13.40 2.01 4.46
C GLN A 108 14.49 1.12 5.09
N ASP A 109 14.11 0.13 5.92
CA ASP A 109 15.03 -0.79 6.59
C ASP A 109 14.29 -2.10 6.90
N LEU A 110 14.16 -2.95 5.87
CA LEU A 110 13.40 -4.19 5.98
C LEU A 110 14.24 -5.30 6.60
N PRO A 111 13.81 -5.92 7.72
CA PRO A 111 14.52 -7.00 8.39
C PRO A 111 14.33 -8.35 7.63
N LEU A 112 14.67 -8.33 6.36
CA LEU A 112 14.54 -9.46 5.44
C LEU A 112 15.85 -9.67 4.67
N GLU A 113 16.14 -10.91 4.35
CA GLU A 113 17.27 -11.27 3.50
C GLU A 113 17.08 -10.74 2.06
N SER A 114 18.18 -10.44 1.39
CA SER A 114 18.15 -10.09 -0.02
C SER A 114 17.63 -11.26 -0.85
N GLU A 115 16.89 -10.95 -1.91
CA GLU A 115 16.38 -11.94 -2.87
C GLU A 115 15.57 -13.09 -2.23
N SER A 116 14.79 -12.79 -1.17
CA SER A 116 14.01 -13.78 -0.44
C SER A 116 12.51 -13.75 -0.72
N VAL A 117 12.01 -12.70 -1.39
CA VAL A 117 10.58 -12.40 -1.56
C VAL A 117 10.18 -12.53 -3.03
N ASP A 118 9.08 -13.22 -3.31
CA ASP A 118 8.52 -13.34 -4.67
C ASP A 118 7.62 -12.16 -5.02
N ILE A 119 6.76 -11.75 -4.06
CA ILE A 119 5.84 -10.64 -4.21
C ILE A 119 5.95 -9.71 -2.99
N LEU A 120 6.21 -8.43 -3.24
CA LEU A 120 6.13 -7.38 -2.24
C LEU A 120 4.98 -6.44 -2.61
N SER A 121 4.10 -6.16 -1.65
CA SER A 121 3.04 -5.17 -1.81
C SER A 121 3.18 -4.02 -0.82
N ILE A 122 2.73 -2.84 -1.23
CA ILE A 122 2.47 -1.69 -0.37
C ILE A 122 1.20 -0.99 -0.84
N SER A 123 0.24 -0.83 0.08
CA SER A 123 -1.09 -0.31 -0.22
C SER A 123 -1.36 0.95 0.59
N TYR A 124 -1.44 2.11 -0.09
CA TYR A 124 -1.74 3.42 0.50
C TYR A 124 -0.76 3.85 1.60
N GLY A 125 0.47 3.30 1.54
CA GLY A 125 1.53 3.53 2.51
C GLY A 125 2.71 4.33 1.98
N ILE A 126 3.06 4.17 0.69
CA ILE A 126 4.33 4.70 0.15
C ILE A 126 4.42 6.22 0.17
N ARG A 127 3.30 6.95 0.05
CA ARG A 127 3.28 8.42 0.16
C ARG A 127 3.64 8.93 1.56
N ASN A 128 3.50 8.06 2.57
CA ASN A 128 3.78 8.35 3.98
C ASN A 128 5.23 8.01 4.38
N VAL A 129 6.01 7.43 3.48
CA VAL A 129 7.42 7.11 3.71
C VAL A 129 8.29 8.31 3.35
N VAL A 130 8.93 8.91 4.36
CA VAL A 130 9.76 10.12 4.18
C VAL A 130 11.00 9.80 3.34
N GLU A 131 11.68 8.69 3.63
CA GLU A 131 12.85 8.20 2.88
C GLU A 131 12.44 7.24 1.77
N ARG A 132 11.52 7.69 0.88
CA ARG A 132 10.89 6.83 -0.13
C ARG A 132 11.89 6.15 -1.06
N GLN A 133 12.90 6.85 -1.54
CA GLN A 133 13.90 6.24 -2.43
C GLN A 133 14.68 5.13 -1.73
N ARG A 134 15.03 5.30 -0.45
CA ARG A 134 15.66 4.25 0.34
C ARG A 134 14.73 3.05 0.49
N ALA A 135 13.44 3.28 0.74
CA ALA A 135 12.46 2.21 0.82
C ALA A 135 12.33 1.44 -0.51
N LEU A 136 12.28 2.14 -1.64
CA LEU A 136 12.26 1.49 -2.97
C LEU A 136 13.53 0.67 -3.23
N GLY A 137 14.69 1.14 -2.77
CA GLY A 137 15.95 0.39 -2.79
C GLY A 137 15.87 -0.90 -1.95
N GLU A 138 15.27 -0.83 -0.74
CA GLU A 138 15.03 -2.01 0.10
C GLU A 138 14.06 -2.99 -0.55
N PHE A 139 13.00 -2.50 -1.22
CA PHE A 139 12.08 -3.35 -1.98
C PHE A 139 12.81 -4.09 -3.11
N ALA A 140 13.68 -3.37 -3.84
CA ALA A 140 14.51 -4.00 -4.87
C ALA A 140 15.51 -5.00 -4.27
N ARG A 141 16.08 -4.74 -3.08
CA ARG A 141 17.01 -5.64 -2.42
C ARG A 141 16.36 -6.95 -2.01
N VAL A 142 15.19 -6.89 -1.35
CA VAL A 142 14.54 -8.09 -0.78
C VAL A 142 13.80 -8.93 -1.82
N LEU A 143 13.32 -8.32 -2.91
CA LEU A 143 12.70 -9.07 -4.00
C LEU A 143 13.73 -9.94 -4.72
N LYS A 144 13.33 -11.15 -5.07
CA LYS A 144 14.10 -12.02 -5.98
C LYS A 144 14.23 -11.38 -7.37
N LYS A 145 15.18 -11.82 -8.15
CA LYS A 145 15.24 -11.48 -9.58
C LYS A 145 13.93 -11.90 -10.25
N GLY A 146 13.36 -11.01 -11.05
CA GLY A 146 12.03 -11.21 -11.63
C GLY A 146 10.85 -11.10 -10.64
N GLY A 147 11.11 -10.88 -9.35
CA GLY A 147 10.08 -10.69 -8.32
C GLY A 147 9.22 -9.44 -8.58
N ILE A 148 8.00 -9.45 -8.08
CA ILE A 148 7.00 -8.44 -8.41
C ILE A 148 6.74 -7.51 -7.24
N LEU A 149 6.82 -6.20 -7.49
CA LEU A 149 6.35 -5.13 -6.63
C LEU A 149 4.95 -4.70 -7.06
N LEU A 150 4.01 -4.72 -6.11
CA LEU A 150 2.68 -4.14 -6.26
C LEU A 150 2.56 -2.88 -5.39
N VAL A 151 2.26 -1.75 -6.00
CA VAL A 151 1.92 -0.52 -5.29
C VAL A 151 0.48 -0.13 -5.61
N LEU A 152 -0.33 0.04 -4.57
CA LEU A 152 -1.62 0.73 -4.65
C LEU A 152 -1.50 2.06 -3.93
N GLU A 153 -1.78 3.19 -4.63
CA GLU A 153 -1.64 4.51 -4.02
C GLU A 153 -2.56 5.55 -4.67
N PHE A 154 -2.87 6.58 -3.92
CA PHE A 154 -3.50 7.79 -4.44
C PHE A 154 -2.43 8.64 -5.13
N ALA A 155 -2.31 8.52 -6.44
CA ALA A 155 -1.34 9.30 -7.19
C ALA A 155 -1.88 10.69 -7.53
N LYS A 156 -0.97 11.67 -7.54
CA LYS A 156 -1.25 13.01 -8.03
C LYS A 156 -1.68 12.93 -9.49
N ARG A 157 -2.71 13.63 -9.85
CA ARG A 157 -3.26 13.60 -11.19
C ARG A 157 -3.04 14.94 -11.91
N GLU A 158 -2.86 14.87 -13.22
CA GLU A 158 -2.93 16.06 -14.07
C GLU A 158 -4.31 16.70 -13.96
N ARG A 159 -4.32 18.02 -13.90
CA ARG A 159 -5.55 18.82 -13.73
C ARG A 159 -6.44 18.70 -14.97
N GLY A 160 -7.74 18.50 -14.78
CA GLY A 160 -8.74 18.71 -15.82
C GLY A 160 -9.94 17.73 -15.77
N GLY A 161 -11.12 18.29 -16.06
CA GLY A 161 -12.38 17.59 -16.28
C GLY A 161 -13.37 17.63 -15.12
N PHE A 162 -14.66 17.53 -15.46
CA PHE A 162 -15.79 17.61 -14.53
C PHE A 162 -15.75 16.56 -13.41
N ILE A 163 -15.27 15.35 -13.73
CA ILE A 163 -15.13 14.25 -12.76
C ILE A 163 -14.03 14.54 -11.73
N ALA A 164 -12.95 15.24 -12.12
CA ALA A 164 -11.91 15.63 -11.20
C ALA A 164 -12.44 16.59 -10.13
N PHE A 165 -13.35 17.50 -10.51
CA PHE A 165 -13.99 18.43 -9.58
C PHE A 165 -14.77 17.70 -8.47
N PHE A 166 -15.59 16.70 -8.80
CA PHE A 166 -16.35 15.94 -7.80
C PHE A 166 -15.45 15.09 -6.89
N ARG A 167 -14.41 14.50 -7.45
CA ARG A 167 -13.40 13.77 -6.66
C ARG A 167 -12.71 14.71 -5.68
N ASP A 168 -12.23 15.83 -6.15
CA ASP A 168 -11.50 16.80 -5.32
C ASP A 168 -12.42 17.41 -4.24
N PHE A 169 -13.68 17.68 -4.59
CA PHE A 169 -14.69 18.09 -3.62
C PHE A 169 -14.91 17.04 -2.54
N TYR A 170 -15.03 15.75 -2.92
CA TYR A 170 -15.17 14.66 -1.97
C TYR A 170 -13.94 14.53 -1.05
N LEU A 171 -12.74 14.52 -1.62
CA LEU A 171 -11.50 14.38 -0.87
C LEU A 171 -11.22 15.57 0.06
N LYS A 172 -11.56 16.80 -0.35
CA LYS A 172 -11.27 18.02 0.42
C LYS A 172 -12.32 18.34 1.46
N ASN A 173 -13.58 18.05 1.21
CA ASN A 173 -14.70 18.52 2.05
C ASN A 173 -15.44 17.40 2.79
N ILE A 174 -15.72 16.28 2.11
CA ILE A 174 -16.54 15.21 2.70
C ILE A 174 -15.68 14.27 3.55
N LEU A 175 -14.57 13.82 3.01
CA LEU A 175 -13.71 12.82 3.63
C LEU A 175 -13.12 13.28 4.97
N PRO A 176 -12.55 14.49 5.14
CA PRO A 176 -12.05 14.95 6.43
C PRO A 176 -13.15 15.08 7.49
N SER A 177 -14.33 15.54 7.08
CA SER A 177 -15.47 15.75 8.00
C SER A 177 -16.03 14.42 8.53
N LEU A 178 -16.28 13.45 7.61
CA LEU A 178 -16.78 12.12 7.98
C LEU A 178 -15.72 11.31 8.72
N GLY A 179 -14.48 11.33 8.24
CA GLY A 179 -13.39 10.61 8.87
C GLY A 179 -13.08 11.12 10.28
N GLY A 180 -13.07 12.42 10.48
CA GLY A 180 -12.90 13.04 11.78
C GLY A 180 -14.04 12.72 12.76
N PHE A 181 -15.26 12.57 12.27
CA PHE A 181 -16.40 12.17 13.08
C PHE A 181 -16.32 10.69 13.52
N ILE A 182 -15.90 9.79 12.59
CA ILE A 182 -15.83 8.35 12.86
C ILE A 182 -14.65 8.01 13.78
N SER A 183 -13.49 8.60 13.54
CA SER A 183 -12.25 8.29 14.26
C SER A 183 -12.02 9.16 15.49
N LYS A 184 -12.78 10.24 15.66
CA LYS A 184 -12.54 11.31 16.64
C LYS A 184 -11.18 12.02 16.48
N ASN A 185 -10.47 11.81 15.36
CA ASN A 185 -9.18 12.43 15.05
C ASN A 185 -9.26 13.20 13.73
N LYS A 186 -9.58 14.49 13.81
CA LYS A 186 -9.73 15.37 12.63
C LYS A 186 -8.40 15.60 11.92
N GLU A 187 -7.28 15.61 12.63
CA GLU A 187 -5.94 15.88 12.05
C GLU A 187 -5.51 14.78 11.09
N ALA A 188 -5.74 13.51 11.44
CA ALA A 188 -5.39 12.38 10.59
C ALA A 188 -6.13 12.42 9.24
N TYR A 189 -7.39 12.87 9.22
CA TYR A 189 -8.18 12.95 7.98
C TYR A 189 -7.97 14.26 7.22
N ALA A 190 -7.52 15.32 7.87
CA ALA A 190 -7.03 16.52 7.20
C ALA A 190 -5.65 16.29 6.52
N TYR A 191 -4.83 15.39 7.08
CA TYR A 191 -3.55 15.00 6.50
C TYR A 191 -3.70 14.31 5.13
N LEU A 192 -4.75 13.51 4.92
CA LEU A 192 -4.90 12.69 3.72
C LEU A 192 -4.93 13.50 2.41
N PRO A 193 -5.74 14.55 2.23
CA PRO A 193 -5.72 15.36 1.01
C PRO A 193 -4.34 15.98 0.73
N ASN A 194 -3.69 16.50 1.77
CA ASN A 194 -2.37 17.13 1.65
C ASN A 194 -1.31 16.11 1.20
N SER A 195 -1.29 14.92 1.80
CA SER A 195 -0.35 13.86 1.44
C SER A 195 -0.54 13.35 0.00
N ILE A 196 -1.77 13.39 -0.53
CA ILE A 196 -2.05 13.06 -1.93
C ILE A 196 -1.54 14.15 -2.87
N GLU A 197 -1.73 15.43 -2.53
CA GLU A 197 -1.24 16.56 -3.34
C GLU A 197 0.29 16.64 -3.35
N GLU A 198 0.95 16.23 -2.27
CA GLU A 198 2.42 16.19 -2.15
C GLU A 198 3.01 14.94 -2.83
N PHE A 199 2.21 13.93 -3.12
CA PHE A 199 2.71 12.71 -3.76
C PHE A 199 2.98 12.94 -5.26
N LEU A 200 3.64 11.98 -5.88
CA LEU A 200 4.08 12.03 -7.26
C LEU A 200 2.95 11.76 -8.26
N SER A 201 3.12 12.27 -9.48
CA SER A 201 2.37 11.81 -10.64
C SER A 201 2.75 10.37 -11.00
N LYS A 202 1.99 9.77 -11.91
CA LYS A 202 2.28 8.44 -12.45
C LYS A 202 3.67 8.38 -13.08
N GLU A 203 3.99 9.37 -13.88
CA GLU A 203 5.24 9.46 -14.64
C GLU A 203 6.44 9.60 -13.70
N GLU A 204 6.34 10.51 -12.72
CA GLU A 204 7.38 10.73 -11.72
C GLU A 204 7.63 9.45 -10.89
N PHE A 205 6.56 8.79 -10.41
CA PHE A 205 6.71 7.57 -9.63
C PHE A 205 7.25 6.40 -10.46
N SER A 206 6.83 6.28 -11.72
CA SER A 206 7.38 5.29 -12.65
C SER A 206 8.88 5.48 -12.88
N THR A 207 9.33 6.74 -12.98
CA THR A 207 10.76 7.09 -13.10
C THR A 207 11.53 6.74 -11.83
N GLU A 208 10.97 7.00 -10.64
CA GLU A 208 11.59 6.59 -9.37
C GLU A 208 11.75 5.05 -9.29
N LEU A 209 10.74 4.28 -9.68
CA LEU A 209 10.83 2.81 -9.72
C LEU A 209 11.96 2.34 -10.64
N GLN A 210 12.06 2.94 -11.82
CA GLN A 210 13.12 2.60 -12.78
C GLN A 210 14.53 2.93 -12.24
N SER A 211 14.67 4.04 -11.51
CA SER A 211 15.96 4.48 -10.96
C SER A 211 16.58 3.51 -9.95
N VAL A 212 15.76 2.67 -9.30
CA VAL A 212 16.18 1.67 -8.31
C VAL A 212 16.15 0.24 -8.86
N GLY A 213 16.05 0.07 -10.19
CA GLY A 213 16.20 -1.23 -10.84
C GLY A 213 14.90 -1.99 -11.09
N PHE A 214 13.76 -1.31 -11.07
CA PHE A 214 12.49 -1.91 -11.50
C PHE A 214 12.18 -1.61 -12.97
N LYS A 215 11.51 -2.57 -13.62
CA LYS A 215 10.83 -2.38 -14.90
C LYS A 215 9.32 -2.28 -14.65
N ASN A 216 8.68 -1.22 -15.12
CA ASN A 216 7.23 -1.11 -15.08
C ASN A 216 6.58 -2.15 -16.00
N VAL A 217 5.64 -2.93 -15.46
CA VAL A 217 4.95 -4.02 -16.18
C VAL A 217 3.51 -3.63 -16.49
N ASP A 218 2.81 -3.04 -15.52
CA ASP A 218 1.41 -2.67 -15.69
C ASP A 218 1.07 -1.44 -14.86
N PHE A 219 0.11 -0.67 -15.35
CA PHE A 219 -0.48 0.47 -14.64
C PHE A 219 -1.98 0.50 -14.87
N LYS A 220 -2.74 0.73 -13.81
CA LYS A 220 -4.19 0.90 -13.91
C LYS A 220 -4.69 1.92 -12.91
N SER A 221 -5.52 2.85 -13.37
CA SER A 221 -6.31 3.73 -12.50
C SER A 221 -7.67 3.12 -12.21
N PHE A 222 -8.11 3.27 -10.96
CA PHE A 222 -9.42 2.85 -10.49
C PHE A 222 -10.28 4.08 -10.13
N SER A 223 -11.62 3.92 -10.27
CA SER A 223 -12.61 4.92 -9.89
C SER A 223 -12.22 6.34 -10.34
N PHE A 224 -12.05 6.50 -11.65
CA PHE A 224 -11.70 7.78 -12.28
C PHE A 224 -10.39 8.40 -11.75
N GLY A 225 -9.44 7.56 -11.35
CA GLY A 225 -8.12 7.99 -10.88
C GLY A 225 -8.06 8.33 -9.39
N VAL A 226 -9.03 7.88 -8.59
CA VAL A 226 -8.93 7.97 -7.12
C VAL A 226 -7.79 7.10 -6.62
N SER A 227 -7.68 5.86 -7.11
CA SER A 227 -6.59 4.96 -6.77
C SER A 227 -5.84 4.53 -8.02
N SER A 228 -4.55 4.34 -7.89
CA SER A 228 -3.65 3.89 -8.96
C SER A 228 -2.90 2.64 -8.53
N MET A 229 -2.86 1.66 -9.43
CA MET A 229 -2.08 0.44 -9.31
C MET A 229 -0.83 0.56 -10.18
N PHE A 230 0.32 0.30 -9.58
CA PHE A 230 1.59 0.13 -10.28
C PHE A 230 2.08 -1.29 -10.02
N ILE A 231 2.40 -2.00 -11.08
CA ILE A 231 3.06 -3.29 -11.00
C ILE A 231 4.43 -3.14 -11.67
N ALA A 232 5.46 -3.47 -10.93
CA ALA A 232 6.83 -3.40 -11.40
C ALA A 232 7.53 -4.73 -11.13
N ARG A 233 8.47 -5.10 -11.98
CA ARG A 233 9.28 -6.31 -11.85
C ARG A 233 10.74 -5.91 -11.59
N LYS A 234 11.38 -6.57 -10.61
CA LYS A 234 12.81 -6.39 -10.39
C LYS A 234 13.58 -6.91 -11.61
N ASN A 235 14.52 -6.12 -12.11
CA ASN A 235 15.39 -6.53 -13.21
C ASN A 235 16.26 -7.73 -12.81
N ASP A 236 16.64 -8.52 -13.81
CA ASP A 236 17.49 -9.72 -13.64
C ASP A 236 18.98 -9.38 -13.46
N ARG A 237 19.35 -8.07 -13.52
CA ARG A 237 20.73 -7.59 -13.45
C ARG A 237 21.21 -7.40 -12.03
#